data_261f08cbebef108a018b3d3511236e44
#
_entry.id   261f08cbebef108a018b3d3511236e44
#
_cell.length_a   1.000
_cell.length_b   1.000
_cell.length_c   1.000
_cell.angle_alpha   90.00
_cell.angle_beta   90.00
_cell.angle_gamma   90.00
#
_symmetry.space_group_name_H-M   'P 1'
#
loop_
_entity.id
_entity.type
_entity.pdbx_description
1 polymer ?
#
loop_
_entity_poly.entity_id
_entity_poly.type
_entity_poly.pdbx_seq_one_letter_code
_entity_poly.pdbx_strand_id
1 'polypeptide(L)'
;MFNPSISTTMRLQFGELNITPRVEERLAELGYTPEELQEAVSEHKSGCDGEPSVYVGTYGKYNEGSLCGLWIDLSSFSDYDEFIDFCNAIHADEEDPELMAQDYEAFPRQWYNEGFMSEEDFDHIQEYTELCDKYDVDAVDDYMEFADELDNFEEAYCGEWDSEEDFARHIVEECYDLEKLMGDLSRYFDYEAFGRDLFMWDYNMGANNHVFRRI
;
A
#
# COMPACT_ATOMS: atom_id res chain seq x y z
N MET A 1 17.00 10.26 -49.87
CA MET A 1 16.95 8.86 -49.48
C MET A 1 16.35 8.89 -48.09
N PHE A 2 15.06 8.56 -47.97
CA PHE A 2 14.42 8.40 -46.64
C PHE A 2 14.90 7.04 -46.11
N ASN A 3 15.59 7.09 -44.98
CA ASN A 3 15.89 5.89 -44.21
C ASN A 3 14.54 5.48 -43.55
N PRO A 4 13.99 4.27 -43.75
CA PRO A 4 12.84 3.84 -43.02
C PRO A 4 13.27 3.73 -41.58
N SER A 5 12.67 4.56 -40.70
CA SER A 5 12.86 4.47 -39.26
C SER A 5 12.62 3.01 -38.86
N ILE A 6 13.64 2.40 -38.29
CA ILE A 6 13.52 1.09 -37.66
C ILE A 6 12.59 1.34 -36.48
N SER A 7 11.34 0.85 -36.61
CA SER A 7 10.41 0.85 -35.48
C SER A 7 11.04 0.03 -34.36
N THR A 8 11.46 0.69 -33.31
CA THR A 8 11.93 0.02 -32.11
C THR A 8 10.69 -0.41 -31.32
N THR A 9 10.62 -1.65 -30.90
CA THR A 9 9.52 -2.18 -30.10
C THR A 9 10.02 -2.41 -28.69
N MET A 10 9.33 -1.81 -27.74
CA MET A 10 9.55 -2.03 -26.30
C MET A 10 8.61 -3.14 -25.83
N ARG A 11 9.14 -4.12 -25.11
CA ARG A 11 8.33 -5.17 -24.49
C ARG A 11 7.84 -4.74 -23.12
N LEU A 12 6.53 -4.78 -22.95
CA LEU A 12 5.86 -4.77 -21.66
C LEU A 12 5.65 -6.22 -21.18
N GLN A 13 5.14 -6.41 -19.99
CA GLN A 13 4.92 -7.76 -19.41
C GLN A 13 3.93 -8.56 -20.26
N PHE A 14 2.83 -7.93 -20.68
CA PHE A 14 1.83 -8.52 -21.57
C PHE A 14 1.57 -7.56 -22.73
N GLY A 15 2.42 -7.61 -23.76
CA GLY A 15 2.29 -6.80 -24.97
C GLY A 15 3.55 -6.06 -25.36
N GLU A 16 3.41 -5.17 -26.31
CA GLU A 16 4.52 -4.40 -26.86
C GLU A 16 4.08 -2.96 -27.14
N LEU A 17 4.95 -2.01 -26.81
CA LEU A 17 4.84 -0.61 -27.19
C LEU A 17 5.73 -0.36 -28.43
N ASN A 18 5.11 0.04 -29.54
CA ASN A 18 5.84 0.38 -30.76
C ASN A 18 6.35 1.83 -30.68
N ILE A 19 7.66 2.00 -30.61
CA ILE A 19 8.29 3.32 -30.56
C ILE A 19 8.31 3.90 -31.98
N THR A 20 7.34 4.76 -32.26
CA THR A 20 7.24 5.58 -33.48
C THR A 20 7.71 7.01 -33.16
N PRO A 21 8.01 7.85 -34.16
CA PRO A 21 8.36 9.26 -33.91
C PRO A 21 7.29 10.02 -33.10
N ARG A 22 6.02 9.66 -33.23
CA ARG A 22 4.92 10.25 -32.43
C ARG A 22 4.97 9.78 -30.97
N VAL A 23 5.28 8.51 -30.75
CA VAL A 23 5.45 7.97 -29.37
C VAL A 23 6.68 8.61 -28.71
N GLU A 24 7.81 8.75 -29.43
CA GLU A 24 8.99 9.45 -28.91
C GLU A 24 8.69 10.89 -28.51
N GLU A 25 7.87 11.63 -29.31
CA GLU A 25 7.47 13.00 -28.97
C GLU A 25 6.62 13.04 -27.69
N ARG A 26 5.68 12.11 -27.53
CA ARG A 26 4.86 12.00 -26.31
C ARG A 26 5.66 11.58 -25.08
N LEU A 27 6.56 10.65 -25.22
CA LEU A 27 7.46 10.26 -24.13
C LEU A 27 8.29 11.45 -23.65
N ALA A 28 8.80 12.26 -24.59
CA ALA A 28 9.56 13.46 -24.24
C ALA A 28 8.70 14.51 -23.50
N GLU A 29 7.41 14.63 -23.81
CA GLU A 29 6.47 15.49 -23.08
C GLU A 29 6.23 14.98 -21.64
N LEU A 30 6.28 13.66 -21.41
CA LEU A 30 6.16 13.01 -20.11
C LEU A 30 7.51 12.87 -19.37
N GLY A 31 8.60 13.40 -19.96
CA GLY A 31 9.91 13.39 -19.33
C GLY A 31 10.74 12.13 -19.55
N TYR A 32 10.34 11.23 -20.48
CA TYR A 32 11.02 9.98 -20.75
C TYR A 32 11.71 9.97 -22.12
N THR A 33 12.89 9.37 -22.18
CA THR A 33 13.41 8.77 -23.44
C THR A 33 12.95 7.31 -23.53
N PRO A 34 12.93 6.70 -24.74
CA PRO A 34 12.61 5.28 -24.88
C PRO A 34 13.52 4.36 -24.06
N GLU A 35 14.79 4.73 -23.90
CA GLU A 35 15.77 3.97 -23.13
C GLU A 35 15.48 4.05 -21.62
N GLU A 36 15.19 5.24 -21.09
CA GLU A 36 14.82 5.44 -19.69
C GLU A 36 13.51 4.72 -19.34
N LEU A 37 12.50 4.81 -20.20
CA LEU A 37 11.25 4.07 -20.00
C LEU A 37 11.50 2.54 -20.02
N GLN A 38 12.37 2.03 -20.92
CA GLN A 38 12.70 0.60 -20.98
C GLN A 38 13.43 0.13 -19.70
N GLU A 39 14.28 0.97 -19.13
CA GLU A 39 14.95 0.71 -17.85
C GLU A 39 13.92 0.66 -16.72
N ALA A 40 13.10 1.68 -16.57
CA ALA A 40 12.02 1.76 -15.58
C ALA A 40 11.06 0.56 -15.70
N VAL A 41 10.54 0.24 -16.90
CA VAL A 41 9.72 -0.96 -17.13
C VAL A 41 10.43 -2.24 -16.68
N SER A 42 11.78 -2.30 -16.76
CA SER A 42 12.51 -3.49 -16.36
C SER A 42 12.58 -3.69 -14.84
N GLU A 43 12.44 -2.63 -14.07
CA GLU A 43 12.41 -2.66 -12.61
C GLU A 43 11.07 -3.23 -12.10
N HIS A 44 9.97 -2.99 -12.83
CA HIS A 44 8.63 -3.49 -12.51
C HIS A 44 8.31 -4.90 -13.07
N LYS A 45 9.28 -5.65 -13.58
CA LYS A 45 9.05 -6.92 -14.32
C LYS A 45 8.61 -8.11 -13.49
N SER A 46 8.85 -8.12 -12.23
CA SER A 46 8.38 -9.19 -11.34
C SER A 46 7.18 -8.66 -10.58
N GLY A 47 6.00 -8.96 -11.02
CA GLY A 47 4.85 -8.73 -10.15
C GLY A 47 5.10 -9.40 -8.80
N CYS A 48 4.91 -8.65 -7.72
CA CYS A 48 4.47 -9.17 -6.45
C CYS A 48 5.45 -9.99 -5.62
N ASP A 49 6.60 -9.44 -5.36
CA ASP A 49 7.48 -9.95 -4.29
C ASP A 49 7.04 -9.47 -2.88
N GLY A 50 5.75 -9.07 -2.73
CA GLY A 50 5.18 -8.56 -1.48
C GLY A 50 5.04 -7.03 -1.43
N GLU A 51 5.47 -6.32 -2.48
CA GLU A 51 5.32 -4.88 -2.59
C GLU A 51 3.93 -4.50 -3.12
N PRO A 52 3.34 -3.36 -2.66
CA PRO A 52 2.04 -2.90 -3.12
C PRO A 52 2.06 -2.61 -4.61
N SER A 53 1.33 -3.39 -5.37
CA SER A 53 1.40 -3.37 -6.82
C SER A 53 0.02 -3.34 -7.48
N VAL A 54 -0.07 -2.67 -8.65
CA VAL A 54 -1.26 -2.61 -9.46
C VAL A 54 -0.96 -3.01 -10.91
N TYR A 55 -1.84 -3.79 -11.54
CA TYR A 55 -1.74 -4.09 -12.96
C TYR A 55 -2.45 -3.03 -13.77
N VAL A 56 -1.70 -2.21 -14.50
CA VAL A 56 -2.24 -1.08 -15.28
C VAL A 56 -2.29 -1.43 -16.76
N GLY A 57 -3.48 -1.33 -17.32
CA GLY A 57 -3.79 -1.35 -18.75
C GLY A 57 -4.62 -0.14 -19.14
N THR A 58 -5.29 -0.20 -20.30
CA THR A 58 -6.25 0.82 -20.75
C THR A 58 -7.57 0.20 -21.14
N TYR A 59 -8.68 0.94 -20.99
CA TYR A 59 -9.98 0.54 -21.48
C TYR A 59 -10.00 0.34 -23.00
N GLY A 60 -9.24 1.16 -23.75
CA GLY A 60 -9.10 1.02 -25.22
C GLY A 60 -8.56 -0.35 -25.61
N LYS A 61 -7.40 -0.74 -25.06
CA LYS A 61 -6.77 -2.04 -25.33
C LYS A 61 -7.60 -3.21 -24.82
N TYR A 62 -8.18 -3.08 -23.63
CA TYR A 62 -9.06 -4.11 -23.05
C TYR A 62 -10.28 -4.40 -23.94
N ASN A 63 -10.96 -3.38 -24.46
CA ASN A 63 -12.11 -3.51 -25.35
C ASN A 63 -11.74 -4.15 -26.70
N GLU A 64 -10.49 -4.02 -27.13
CA GLU A 64 -9.95 -4.67 -28.33
C GLU A 64 -9.48 -6.12 -28.06
N GLY A 65 -9.60 -6.60 -26.82
CA GLY A 65 -9.18 -7.93 -26.38
C GLY A 65 -7.69 -8.06 -26.09
N SER A 66 -7.01 -6.94 -25.90
CA SER A 66 -5.59 -6.90 -25.51
C SER A 66 -5.46 -6.72 -23.99
N LEU A 67 -4.58 -7.51 -23.37
CA LEU A 67 -4.16 -7.36 -21.99
C LEU A 67 -2.79 -6.62 -21.89
N CYS A 68 -2.46 -5.79 -22.88
CA CYS A 68 -1.23 -5.02 -22.88
C CYS A 68 -1.21 -4.06 -21.70
N GLY A 69 -0.26 -4.26 -20.79
CA GLY A 69 -0.09 -3.51 -19.57
C GLY A 69 1.13 -3.98 -18.78
N LEU A 70 1.26 -3.47 -17.57
CA LEU A 70 2.38 -3.75 -16.69
C LEU A 70 1.90 -3.86 -15.24
N TRP A 71 2.47 -4.78 -14.47
CA TRP A 71 2.48 -4.69 -13.02
C TRP A 71 3.41 -3.58 -12.59
N ILE A 72 2.93 -2.68 -11.77
CA ILE A 72 3.63 -1.49 -11.32
C ILE A 72 3.70 -1.53 -9.81
N ASP A 73 4.90 -1.51 -9.27
CA ASP A 73 5.19 -1.36 -7.86
C ASP A 73 4.95 0.11 -7.47
N LEU A 74 3.98 0.35 -6.59
CA LEU A 74 3.58 1.69 -6.18
C LEU A 74 4.62 2.35 -5.27
N SER A 75 5.43 1.58 -4.54
CA SER A 75 6.49 2.10 -3.67
C SER A 75 7.66 2.75 -4.43
N SER A 76 7.73 2.52 -5.75
CA SER A 76 8.77 3.08 -6.62
C SER A 76 8.59 4.55 -6.96
N PHE A 77 7.44 5.16 -6.62
CA PHE A 77 7.10 6.54 -6.98
C PHE A 77 7.07 7.44 -5.75
N SER A 78 7.53 8.68 -5.93
CA SER A 78 7.55 9.69 -4.87
C SER A 78 6.21 10.39 -4.67
N ASP A 79 5.37 10.45 -5.71
CA ASP A 79 4.04 11.04 -5.69
C ASP A 79 3.14 10.47 -6.80
N TYR A 80 1.85 10.83 -6.72
CA TYR A 80 0.83 10.37 -7.65
C TYR A 80 1.05 10.88 -9.09
N ASP A 81 1.58 12.09 -9.28
CA ASP A 81 1.81 12.66 -10.60
C ASP A 81 2.90 11.86 -11.35
N GLU A 82 3.99 11.48 -10.66
CA GLU A 82 5.04 10.63 -11.21
C GLU A 82 4.49 9.25 -11.62
N PHE A 83 3.65 8.65 -10.78
CA PHE A 83 2.97 7.38 -11.09
C PHE A 83 2.08 7.50 -12.33
N ILE A 84 1.28 8.57 -12.45
CA ILE A 84 0.40 8.81 -13.60
C ILE A 84 1.21 9.05 -14.87
N ASP A 85 2.29 9.82 -14.81
CA ASP A 85 3.16 10.07 -15.96
C ASP A 85 3.80 8.77 -16.47
N PHE A 86 4.23 7.90 -15.56
CA PHE A 86 4.73 6.56 -15.93
C PHE A 86 3.64 5.70 -16.58
N CYS A 87 2.43 5.65 -16.01
CA CYS A 87 1.30 4.93 -16.58
C CYS A 87 0.96 5.43 -18.00
N ASN A 88 0.97 6.74 -18.21
CA ASN A 88 0.76 7.32 -19.54
C ASN A 88 1.92 6.99 -20.50
N ALA A 89 3.16 6.93 -20.01
CA ALA A 89 4.32 6.62 -20.83
C ALA A 89 4.29 5.19 -21.37
N ILE A 90 3.89 4.19 -20.57
CA ILE A 90 3.77 2.79 -21.04
C ILE A 90 2.61 2.58 -22.02
N HIS A 91 1.70 3.55 -22.15
CA HIS A 91 0.56 3.56 -23.09
C HIS A 91 0.64 4.73 -24.08
N ALA A 92 1.83 5.29 -24.35
CA ALA A 92 2.02 6.44 -25.22
C ALA A 92 1.66 6.21 -26.70
N ASP A 93 1.35 4.99 -27.12
CA ASP A 93 0.79 4.66 -28.42
C ASP A 93 -0.69 5.07 -28.57
N GLU A 94 -1.42 5.27 -27.49
CA GLU A 94 -2.76 5.85 -27.47
C GLU A 94 -2.71 7.38 -27.38
N GLU A 95 -3.66 8.08 -27.97
CA GLU A 95 -3.67 9.56 -27.96
C GLU A 95 -4.10 10.13 -26.61
N ASP A 96 -5.04 9.47 -25.97
CA ASP A 96 -5.61 9.80 -24.67
C ASP A 96 -5.92 8.45 -23.98
N PRO A 97 -4.92 7.84 -23.32
CA PRO A 97 -5.10 6.54 -22.71
C PRO A 97 -6.04 6.66 -21.50
N GLU A 98 -7.19 6.01 -21.58
CA GLU A 98 -8.09 5.87 -20.44
C GLU A 98 -7.56 4.70 -19.59
N LEU A 99 -6.79 5.03 -18.54
CA LEU A 99 -6.13 4.06 -17.67
C LEU A 99 -7.13 3.18 -16.92
N MET A 100 -6.77 1.94 -16.69
CA MET A 100 -7.57 0.94 -16.01
C MET A 100 -6.68 0.10 -15.09
N ALA A 101 -7.02 0.04 -13.81
CA ALA A 101 -6.42 -0.91 -12.86
C ALA A 101 -7.15 -2.25 -13.01
N GLN A 102 -6.49 -3.26 -13.56
CA GLN A 102 -7.10 -4.56 -13.85
C GLN A 102 -6.95 -5.57 -12.72
N ASP A 103 -5.93 -5.41 -11.87
CA ASP A 103 -5.66 -6.25 -10.71
C ASP A 103 -4.76 -5.51 -9.72
N TYR A 104 -4.66 -6.02 -8.48
CA TYR A 104 -3.84 -5.41 -7.43
C TYR A 104 -3.30 -6.48 -6.48
N GLU A 105 -2.19 -6.18 -5.80
CA GLU A 105 -1.57 -7.05 -4.79
C GLU A 105 -0.92 -6.25 -3.66
N ALA A 106 -0.85 -6.88 -2.48
CA ALA A 106 -0.15 -6.43 -1.29
C ALA A 106 -0.60 -5.09 -0.69
N PHE A 107 -1.87 -4.69 -0.89
CA PHE A 107 -2.50 -3.61 -0.15
C PHE A 107 -4.00 -3.85 0.06
N PRO A 108 -4.66 -3.19 1.02
CA PRO A 108 -6.07 -3.38 1.33
C PRO A 108 -7.02 -3.08 0.17
N ARG A 109 -8.02 -3.96 -0.02
CA ARG A 109 -9.02 -3.90 -1.10
C ARG A 109 -9.78 -2.56 -1.17
N GLN A 110 -9.92 -1.87 -0.06
CA GLN A 110 -10.68 -0.62 0.00
C GLN A 110 -10.09 0.50 -0.86
N TRP A 111 -8.77 0.50 -1.11
CA TRP A 111 -8.06 1.48 -1.94
C TRP A 111 -7.88 1.04 -3.40
N TYR A 112 -8.43 -0.12 -3.77
CA TYR A 112 -8.44 -0.57 -5.16
C TYR A 112 -9.74 -0.20 -5.88
N ASN A 113 -9.59 0.39 -7.09
CA ASN A 113 -10.69 0.74 -7.97
C ASN A 113 -10.35 0.34 -9.42
N GLU A 114 -11.20 -0.49 -10.06
CA GLU A 114 -11.03 -0.88 -11.47
C GLU A 114 -11.06 0.33 -12.42
N GLY A 115 -11.80 1.40 -12.07
CA GLY A 115 -11.84 2.66 -12.79
C GLY A 115 -10.55 3.47 -12.73
N PHE A 116 -9.58 3.02 -12.00
CA PHE A 116 -8.32 3.60 -11.60
C PHE A 116 -8.35 4.23 -10.20
N MET A 117 -7.22 4.23 -9.49
CA MET A 117 -7.13 4.78 -8.15
C MET A 117 -7.06 6.32 -8.19
N SER A 118 -7.52 6.95 -7.12
CA SER A 118 -7.36 8.38 -6.88
C SER A 118 -5.99 8.69 -6.25
N GLU A 119 -5.62 9.98 -6.21
CA GLU A 119 -4.47 10.47 -5.46
C GLU A 119 -4.57 10.09 -3.97
N GLU A 120 -5.76 10.23 -3.38
CA GLU A 120 -6.05 9.86 -1.99
C GLU A 120 -5.82 8.35 -1.72
N ASP A 121 -6.26 7.46 -2.65
CA ASP A 121 -6.01 6.02 -2.54
C ASP A 121 -4.50 5.71 -2.65
N PHE A 122 -3.79 6.40 -3.53
CA PHE A 122 -2.34 6.25 -3.69
C PHE A 122 -1.60 6.67 -2.41
N ASP A 123 -1.95 7.83 -1.85
CA ASP A 123 -1.33 8.34 -0.61
C ASP A 123 -1.57 7.39 0.57
N HIS A 124 -2.78 6.84 0.72
CA HIS A 124 -3.08 5.82 1.72
C HIS A 124 -2.26 4.54 1.54
N ILE A 125 -2.03 4.10 0.29
CA ILE A 125 -1.19 2.93 0.02
C ILE A 125 0.27 3.22 0.38
N GLN A 126 0.78 4.42 0.11
CA GLN A 126 2.13 4.81 0.53
C GLN A 126 2.27 4.80 2.06
N GLU A 127 1.33 5.42 2.77
CA GLU A 127 1.32 5.43 4.24
C GLU A 127 1.24 4.01 4.84
N TYR A 128 0.35 3.16 4.30
CA TYR A 128 0.25 1.76 4.69
C TYR A 128 1.58 1.02 4.50
N THR A 129 2.24 1.23 3.36
CA THR A 129 3.52 0.61 3.03
C THR A 129 4.62 1.04 4.01
N GLU A 130 4.73 2.35 4.28
CA GLU A 130 5.68 2.89 5.25
C GLU A 130 5.48 2.31 6.66
N LEU A 131 4.23 2.11 7.07
CA LEU A 131 3.91 1.48 8.34
C LEU A 131 4.26 0.00 8.36
N CYS A 132 3.97 -0.74 7.27
CA CYS A 132 4.32 -2.16 7.15
C CYS A 132 5.86 -2.39 7.11
N ASP A 133 6.63 -1.45 6.58
CA ASP A 133 8.09 -1.50 6.63
C ASP A 133 8.65 -1.31 8.05
N LYS A 134 7.93 -0.58 8.89
CA LYS A 134 8.35 -0.23 10.25
C LYS A 134 7.77 -1.16 11.31
N TYR A 135 6.58 -1.70 11.07
CA TYR A 135 5.82 -2.56 11.96
C TYR A 135 5.44 -3.86 11.25
N ASP A 136 4.94 -4.84 12.01
CA ASP A 136 4.37 -6.05 11.43
C ASP A 136 3.10 -5.70 10.63
N VAL A 137 2.95 -6.30 9.44
CA VAL A 137 1.75 -6.09 8.60
C VAL A 137 0.47 -6.45 9.34
N ASP A 138 0.52 -7.50 10.17
CA ASP A 138 -0.61 -7.93 10.99
C ASP A 138 -1.02 -6.85 12.02
N ALA A 139 -0.05 -6.02 12.49
CA ALA A 139 -0.35 -4.90 13.37
C ALA A 139 -1.07 -3.76 12.64
N VAL A 140 -0.65 -3.45 11.41
CA VAL A 140 -1.30 -2.41 10.60
C VAL A 140 -2.72 -2.84 10.21
N ASP A 141 -2.87 -4.10 9.80
CA ASP A 141 -4.18 -4.68 9.45
C ASP A 141 -5.13 -4.72 10.66
N ASP A 142 -4.64 -5.11 11.85
CA ASP A 142 -5.42 -5.06 13.10
C ASP A 142 -5.89 -3.63 13.44
N TYR A 143 -5.05 -2.62 13.21
CA TYR A 143 -5.43 -1.23 13.45
C TYR A 143 -6.58 -0.77 12.54
N MET A 144 -6.53 -1.18 11.27
CA MET A 144 -7.57 -0.85 10.28
C MET A 144 -8.95 -1.49 10.58
N GLU A 145 -9.03 -2.45 11.51
CA GLU A 145 -10.32 -2.93 12.01
C GLU A 145 -11.06 -1.88 12.85
N PHE A 146 -10.35 -0.88 13.40
CA PHE A 146 -10.87 0.10 14.38
C PHE A 146 -10.79 1.55 13.90
N ALA A 147 -9.98 1.84 12.88
CA ALA A 147 -9.72 3.16 12.36
C ALA A 147 -9.89 3.21 10.83
N ASP A 148 -10.46 4.30 10.34
CA ASP A 148 -10.58 4.55 8.89
C ASP A 148 -9.28 5.15 8.32
N GLU A 149 -8.47 5.84 9.16
CA GLU A 149 -7.23 6.54 8.81
C GLU A 149 -6.04 5.96 9.57
N LEU A 150 -4.85 6.00 9.00
CA LEU A 150 -3.62 5.47 9.58
C LEU A 150 -2.80 6.49 10.41
N ASP A 151 -3.11 7.77 10.28
CA ASP A 151 -2.39 8.93 10.89
C ASP A 151 -2.00 8.75 12.37
N ASN A 152 -2.85 8.08 13.13
CA ASN A 152 -2.67 7.93 14.57
C ASN A 152 -2.13 6.56 14.98
N PHE A 153 -1.72 5.73 14.03
CA PHE A 153 -1.24 4.37 14.31
C PHE A 153 -0.13 4.35 15.36
N GLU A 154 0.91 5.15 15.18
CA GLU A 154 2.07 5.17 16.08
C GLU A 154 1.75 5.63 17.50
N GLU A 155 0.79 6.56 17.66
CA GLU A 155 0.35 7.04 18.97
C GLU A 155 -0.56 6.00 19.66
N ALA A 156 -1.33 5.25 18.87
CA ALA A 156 -2.27 4.25 19.37
C ALA A 156 -1.60 2.92 19.73
N TYR A 157 -0.54 2.52 19.01
CA TYR A 157 0.04 1.19 19.07
C TYR A 157 0.69 0.89 20.42
N CYS A 158 0.24 -0.18 21.08
CA CYS A 158 0.69 -0.62 22.41
C CYS A 158 1.41 -1.98 22.41
N GLY A 159 1.72 -2.54 21.22
CA GLY A 159 2.42 -3.80 21.07
C GLY A 159 1.50 -5.02 20.94
N GLU A 160 2.13 -6.20 20.80
CA GLU A 160 1.47 -7.50 20.72
C GLU A 160 1.42 -8.15 22.12
N TRP A 161 0.28 -8.75 22.47
CA TRP A 161 0.04 -9.33 23.79
C TRP A 161 -0.75 -10.64 23.67
N ASP A 162 -0.38 -11.65 24.45
CA ASP A 162 -1.06 -12.96 24.41
C ASP A 162 -2.53 -12.89 24.86
N SER A 163 -2.89 -11.89 25.67
CA SER A 163 -4.25 -11.71 26.19
C SER A 163 -4.49 -10.31 26.77
N GLU A 164 -5.77 -9.94 26.94
CA GLU A 164 -6.19 -8.74 27.68
C GLU A 164 -5.65 -8.75 29.13
N GLU A 165 -5.57 -9.94 29.78
CA GLU A 165 -5.03 -10.07 31.13
C GLU A 165 -3.52 -9.76 31.15
N ASP A 166 -2.73 -10.24 30.17
CA ASP A 166 -1.30 -9.97 30.11
C ASP A 166 -1.00 -8.51 29.86
N PHE A 167 -1.75 -7.87 28.98
CA PHE A 167 -1.68 -6.42 28.78
C PHE A 167 -2.06 -5.66 30.07
N ALA A 168 -3.14 -6.05 30.74
CA ALA A 168 -3.55 -5.44 32.00
C ALA A 168 -2.50 -5.60 33.10
N ARG A 169 -1.81 -6.73 33.16
CA ARG A 169 -0.70 -6.98 34.07
C ARG A 169 0.45 -6.02 33.80
N HIS A 170 0.83 -5.85 32.54
CA HIS A 170 1.85 -4.88 32.13
C HIS A 170 1.46 -3.45 32.54
N ILE A 171 0.23 -3.02 32.25
CA ILE A 171 -0.25 -1.68 32.65
C ILE A 171 -0.19 -1.48 34.16
N VAL A 172 -0.53 -2.49 34.93
CA VAL A 172 -0.47 -2.41 36.39
C VAL A 172 0.98 -2.33 36.88
N GLU A 173 1.88 -3.11 36.32
CA GLU A 173 3.31 -3.13 36.69
C GLU A 173 4.02 -1.81 36.36
N GLU A 174 3.68 -1.19 35.21
CA GLU A 174 4.30 0.07 34.77
C GLU A 174 3.68 1.32 35.43
N CYS A 175 2.38 1.30 35.68
CA CYS A 175 1.65 2.51 36.09
C CYS A 175 1.25 2.55 37.58
N TYR A 176 1.22 1.39 38.25
CA TYR A 176 0.68 1.26 39.60
C TYR A 176 1.63 0.52 40.54
N ASP A 177 1.75 1.00 41.78
CA ASP A 177 2.42 0.30 42.89
C ASP A 177 1.34 -0.40 43.74
N LEU A 178 0.96 -1.63 43.33
CA LEU A 178 -0.11 -2.39 44.01
C LEU A 178 0.22 -2.68 45.47
N GLU A 179 1.51 -2.91 45.82
CA GLU A 179 1.89 -3.14 47.23
C GLU A 179 1.65 -1.92 48.08
N LYS A 180 1.94 -0.72 47.52
CA LYS A 180 1.68 0.54 48.20
C LYS A 180 0.20 0.86 48.29
N LEU A 181 -0.58 0.53 47.29
CA LEU A 181 -2.02 0.82 47.23
C LEU A 181 -2.86 -0.15 48.06
N MET A 182 -2.53 -1.45 48.06
CA MET A 182 -3.37 -2.53 48.58
C MET A 182 -2.69 -3.35 49.70
N GLY A 183 -1.37 -3.17 49.89
CA GLY A 183 -0.59 -3.98 50.86
C GLY A 183 -0.70 -5.48 50.55
N ASP A 184 -0.90 -6.28 51.61
CA ASP A 184 -1.03 -7.73 51.48
C ASP A 184 -2.18 -8.22 50.58
N LEU A 185 -3.12 -7.34 50.21
CA LEU A 185 -4.21 -7.66 49.33
C LEU A 185 -3.83 -7.60 47.83
N SER A 186 -2.66 -7.05 47.48
CA SER A 186 -2.17 -6.97 46.10
C SER A 186 -2.14 -8.33 45.41
N ARG A 187 -1.85 -9.42 46.14
CA ARG A 187 -1.89 -10.82 45.62
C ARG A 187 -3.26 -11.32 45.21
N TYR A 188 -4.33 -10.62 45.56
CA TYR A 188 -5.72 -10.95 45.19
C TYR A 188 -6.26 -10.03 44.11
N PHE A 189 -5.42 -9.19 43.49
CA PHE A 189 -5.84 -8.34 42.39
C PHE A 189 -6.31 -9.16 41.20
N ASP A 190 -7.48 -8.86 40.68
CA ASP A 190 -8.11 -9.53 39.56
C ASP A 190 -7.71 -8.87 38.24
N TYR A 191 -6.62 -9.33 37.64
CA TYR A 191 -6.09 -8.81 36.37
C TYR A 191 -7.04 -9.07 35.22
N GLU A 192 -7.79 -10.22 35.21
CA GLU A 192 -8.77 -10.53 34.18
C GLU A 192 -9.92 -9.52 34.19
N ALA A 193 -10.46 -9.20 35.38
CA ALA A 193 -11.53 -8.22 35.51
C ALA A 193 -11.05 -6.82 35.12
N PHE A 194 -9.82 -6.45 35.51
CA PHE A 194 -9.24 -5.16 35.16
C PHE A 194 -8.96 -5.07 33.65
N GLY A 195 -8.46 -6.12 33.01
CA GLY A 195 -8.26 -6.20 31.55
C GLY A 195 -9.58 -5.97 30.80
N ARG A 196 -10.65 -6.68 31.15
CA ARG A 196 -11.96 -6.45 30.56
C ARG A 196 -12.45 -4.99 30.65
N ASP A 197 -12.19 -4.33 31.78
CA ASP A 197 -12.56 -2.92 31.93
C ASP A 197 -11.71 -2.00 31.05
N LEU A 198 -10.41 -2.25 30.90
CA LEU A 198 -9.52 -1.53 29.98
C LEU A 198 -9.99 -1.65 28.54
N PHE A 199 -10.30 -2.87 28.08
CA PHE A 199 -10.74 -3.10 26.69
C PHE A 199 -12.18 -2.71 26.43
N MET A 200 -12.98 -2.50 27.46
CA MET A 200 -14.32 -1.93 27.30
C MET A 200 -14.27 -0.44 26.91
N TRP A 201 -13.28 0.33 27.39
CA TRP A 201 -13.28 1.78 27.30
C TRP A 201 -12.05 2.40 26.63
N ASP A 202 -10.87 1.89 26.91
CA ASP A 202 -9.62 2.60 26.62
C ASP A 202 -8.80 1.97 25.50
N TYR A 203 -8.95 0.66 25.24
CA TYR A 203 -8.13 -0.09 24.30
C TYR A 203 -8.97 -0.98 23.38
N ASN A 204 -8.37 -1.33 22.23
CA ASN A 204 -8.83 -2.37 21.32
C ASN A 204 -7.75 -3.44 21.18
N MET A 205 -8.14 -4.70 20.93
CA MET A 205 -7.24 -5.77 20.53
C MET A 205 -7.73 -6.31 19.19
N GLY A 206 -6.83 -6.37 18.20
CA GLY A 206 -7.10 -6.92 16.88
C GLY A 206 -7.06 -8.45 16.85
N ALA A 207 -7.38 -9.00 15.70
CA ALA A 207 -7.45 -10.45 15.50
C ALA A 207 -6.10 -11.17 15.68
N ASN A 208 -4.98 -10.44 15.44
CA ASN A 208 -3.60 -10.92 15.57
C ASN A 208 -2.96 -10.52 16.90
N ASN A 209 -3.78 -10.13 17.91
CA ASN A 209 -3.36 -9.79 19.28
C ASN A 209 -2.57 -8.49 19.44
N HIS A 210 -2.60 -7.61 18.46
CA HIS A 210 -2.07 -6.27 18.60
C HIS A 210 -3.04 -5.36 19.36
N VAL A 211 -2.50 -4.58 20.31
CA VAL A 211 -3.28 -3.71 21.19
C VAL A 211 -3.10 -2.27 20.78
N PHE A 212 -4.22 -1.54 20.74
CA PHE A 212 -4.28 -0.13 20.40
C PHE A 212 -5.08 0.66 21.43
N ARG A 213 -4.52 1.81 21.81
CA ARG A 213 -5.23 2.78 22.63
C ARG A 213 -6.29 3.50 21.78
N ARG A 214 -7.48 3.70 22.30
CA ARG A 214 -8.49 4.57 21.68
C ARG A 214 -8.08 6.02 21.85
N ILE A 215 -7.89 6.73 20.73
CA ILE A 215 -7.50 8.14 20.67
C ILE A 215 -8.68 8.99 20.24
#